data_c405c2d5ad47d2449081990fafdbb3a8
#
_entry.id   c405c2d5ad47d2449081990fafdbb3a8
#
_cell.length_a   1.000
_cell.length_b   1.000
_cell.length_c   1.000
_cell.angle_alpha   90.00
_cell.angle_beta   90.00
_cell.angle_gamma   90.00
#
_symmetry.space_group_name_H-M   'P 1'
#
loop_
_entity.id
_entity.type
_entity.pdbx_description
1 polymer ?
#
loop_
_entity_poly.entity_id
_entity_poly.type
_entity_poly.pdbx_seq_one_letter_code
_entity_poly.pdbx_strand_id
1 'polypeptide(L)'
;MRITLALGGNALLRRGQTLSADNQRSNVIVAAERIARIAAANDLVITHGNGPQVGLLALQNNAYVDVPMYPMDVLGAESQAMVGYMVVQELRNKLPDRDFVSLVTTSLVNEDDPAFANPTKFIGPVYTEQEANAKAEEFGWTVKPDGEYWRRVVASPDPLKIVEAESIRAVVDAGIIPVCCGGGGVPVIRDSSTGLYTGAQAVIDKDLCAAILARETGAELLVIATDVDGVYTDWGTPRQRRIDHAKPSDLERSRFANGSMGPKVRAACRFVRRTGQRAVIGSLEDIGDIVAGRAGTLIEP
;
A
#
# COMPACT_ATOMS: atom_id res chain seq x y z
N MET A 1 17.02 0.78 -14.99
CA MET A 1 16.22 -0.34 -14.45
C MET A 1 14.84 0.19 -14.06
N ARG A 2 13.77 -0.54 -14.38
CA ARG A 2 12.43 -0.16 -13.94
C ARG A 2 12.12 -0.76 -12.57
N ILE A 3 11.75 0.08 -11.61
CA ILE A 3 11.53 -0.31 -10.21
C ILE A 3 10.10 0.10 -9.81
N THR A 4 9.34 -0.83 -9.28
CA THR A 4 8.11 -0.48 -8.53
C THR A 4 8.46 -0.38 -7.05
N LEU A 5 8.21 0.79 -6.47
CA LEU A 5 8.46 1.10 -5.06
C LEU A 5 7.14 1.22 -4.30
N ALA A 6 6.89 0.29 -3.39
CA ALA A 6 5.74 0.32 -2.49
C ALA A 6 6.13 0.94 -1.14
N LEU A 7 5.68 2.17 -0.88
CA LEU A 7 5.95 2.88 0.36
C LEU A 7 5.09 2.35 1.51
N GLY A 8 5.72 1.99 2.62
CA GLY A 8 5.04 1.63 3.86
C GLY A 8 4.33 2.82 4.51
N GLY A 9 3.40 2.54 5.42
CA GLY A 9 2.65 3.59 6.13
C GLY A 9 3.55 4.55 6.92
N ASN A 10 4.66 4.07 7.46
CA ASN A 10 5.61 4.88 8.22
C ASN A 10 6.36 5.93 7.37
N ALA A 11 6.39 5.78 6.04
CA ALA A 11 6.89 6.82 5.14
C ALA A 11 5.97 8.06 5.12
N LEU A 12 4.71 7.90 5.55
CA LEU A 12 3.69 8.96 5.57
C LEU A 12 3.33 9.39 7.00
N LEU A 13 3.29 8.45 7.93
CA LEU A 13 2.96 8.69 9.33
C LEU A 13 3.67 7.67 10.21
N ARG A 14 4.54 8.14 11.10
CA ARG A 14 5.25 7.27 12.05
C ARG A 14 4.32 6.85 13.18
N ARG A 15 4.58 5.69 13.76
CA ARG A 15 3.81 5.18 14.89
C ARG A 15 3.79 6.20 16.05
N GLY A 16 2.61 6.50 16.57
CA GLY A 16 2.42 7.45 17.67
C GLY A 16 2.36 8.92 17.27
N GLN A 17 2.58 9.26 16.00
CA GLN A 17 2.38 10.63 15.52
C GLN A 17 0.89 10.95 15.30
N THR A 18 0.49 12.17 15.62
CA THR A 18 -0.81 12.71 15.23
C THR A 18 -0.91 12.80 13.70
N LEU A 19 -2.06 12.40 13.15
CA LEU A 19 -2.34 12.43 11.71
C LEU A 19 -2.68 13.87 11.25
N SER A 20 -1.74 14.80 11.44
CA SER A 20 -1.82 16.17 10.93
C SER A 20 -1.17 16.28 9.54
N ALA A 21 -1.55 17.30 8.78
CA ALA A 21 -0.93 17.59 7.49
C ALA A 21 0.58 17.84 7.62
N ASP A 22 0.99 18.56 8.68
CA ASP A 22 2.40 18.89 8.92
C ASP A 22 3.26 17.66 9.20
N ASN A 23 2.77 16.73 10.04
CA ASN A 23 3.46 15.48 10.32
C ASN A 23 3.60 14.62 9.06
N GLN A 24 2.54 14.52 8.28
CA GLN A 24 2.56 13.77 7.02
C GLN A 24 3.56 14.40 6.04
N ARG A 25 3.52 15.71 5.84
CA ARG A 25 4.45 16.43 4.96
C ARG A 25 5.89 16.26 5.41
N SER A 26 6.18 16.39 6.70
CA SER A 26 7.52 16.19 7.25
C SER A 26 8.07 14.80 6.97
N ASN A 27 7.24 13.75 7.10
CA ASN A 27 7.65 12.40 6.76
C ASN A 27 7.83 12.19 5.25
N VAL A 28 6.96 12.79 4.43
CA VAL A 28 7.07 12.72 2.95
C VAL A 28 8.35 13.42 2.47
N ILE A 29 8.76 14.54 3.06
CA ILE A 29 10.04 15.21 2.75
C ILE A 29 11.21 14.23 2.94
N VAL A 30 11.26 13.53 4.08
CA VAL A 30 12.29 12.53 4.37
C VAL A 30 12.23 11.36 3.38
N ALA A 31 11.04 10.89 3.05
CA ALA A 31 10.87 9.83 2.05
C ALA A 31 11.34 10.28 0.66
N ALA A 32 10.98 11.49 0.24
CA ALA A 32 11.37 12.05 -1.05
C ALA A 32 12.89 12.20 -1.19
N GLU A 33 13.61 12.60 -0.12
CA GLU A 33 15.07 12.64 -0.12
C GLU A 33 15.73 11.29 -0.41
N ARG A 34 15.15 10.23 0.14
CA ARG A 34 15.64 8.86 -0.08
C ARG A 34 15.31 8.36 -1.48
N ILE A 35 14.08 8.57 -1.92
CA ILE A 35 13.63 8.17 -3.25
C ILE A 35 14.44 8.91 -4.33
N ALA A 36 14.75 10.17 -4.14
CA ALA A 36 15.55 10.96 -5.09
C ALA A 36 16.90 10.32 -5.41
N ARG A 37 17.51 9.61 -4.45
CA ARG A 37 18.82 8.94 -4.65
C ARG A 37 18.77 7.85 -5.73
N ILE A 38 17.63 7.20 -5.91
CA ILE A 38 17.45 6.13 -6.88
C ILE A 38 16.70 6.61 -8.14
N ALA A 39 15.87 7.65 -8.02
CA ALA A 39 15.07 8.19 -9.11
C ALA A 39 15.90 8.80 -10.25
N ALA A 40 17.09 9.32 -9.95
CA ALA A 40 17.97 9.94 -10.95
C ALA A 40 18.44 8.96 -12.04
N ALA A 41 18.60 7.68 -11.70
CA ALA A 41 19.18 6.66 -12.59
C ALA A 41 18.19 5.53 -12.96
N ASN A 42 16.93 5.59 -12.50
CA ASN A 42 15.97 4.51 -12.70
C ASN A 42 14.60 5.06 -13.12
N ASP A 43 13.83 4.21 -13.81
CA ASP A 43 12.41 4.44 -14.05
C ASP A 43 11.63 3.95 -12.84
N LEU A 44 10.98 4.86 -12.13
CA LEU A 44 10.22 4.50 -10.94
C LEU A 44 8.72 4.49 -11.21
N VAL A 45 8.04 3.54 -10.57
CA VAL A 45 6.60 3.55 -10.35
C VAL A 45 6.38 3.50 -8.84
N ILE A 46 5.74 4.52 -8.27
CA ILE A 46 5.61 4.65 -6.82
C ILE A 46 4.17 4.37 -6.42
N THR A 47 3.99 3.51 -5.42
CA THR A 47 2.72 3.34 -4.73
C THR A 47 2.89 3.54 -3.23
N HIS A 48 1.80 3.83 -2.52
CA HIS A 48 1.84 4.14 -1.09
C HIS A 48 0.66 3.56 -0.33
N GLY A 49 0.79 3.39 0.99
CA GLY A 49 -0.35 3.10 1.86
C GLY A 49 -1.20 4.35 2.10
N ASN A 50 -2.44 4.15 2.57
CA ASN A 50 -3.37 5.23 2.92
C ASN A 50 -4.27 4.89 4.12
N GLY A 51 -4.00 3.80 4.85
CA GLY A 51 -4.89 3.32 5.92
C GLY A 51 -5.26 4.37 6.97
N PRO A 52 -4.30 5.12 7.56
CA PRO A 52 -4.61 6.21 8.47
C PRO A 52 -5.42 7.33 7.79
N GLN A 53 -5.08 7.69 6.56
CA GLN A 53 -5.69 8.79 5.82
C GLN A 53 -7.15 8.50 5.46
N VAL A 54 -7.45 7.35 4.88
CA VAL A 54 -8.83 6.96 4.56
C VAL A 54 -9.69 6.84 5.82
N GLY A 55 -9.08 6.40 6.93
CA GLY A 55 -9.76 6.38 8.22
C GLY A 55 -10.10 7.77 8.75
N LEU A 56 -9.17 8.74 8.62
CA LEU A 56 -9.44 10.14 8.99
C LEU A 56 -10.55 10.74 8.13
N LEU A 57 -10.49 10.54 6.81
CA LEU A 57 -11.53 11.02 5.89
C LEU A 57 -12.91 10.44 6.24
N ALA A 58 -12.97 9.16 6.60
CA ALA A 58 -14.22 8.54 7.05
C ALA A 58 -14.78 9.21 8.33
N LEU A 59 -13.91 9.56 9.29
CA LEU A 59 -14.32 10.28 10.50
C LEU A 59 -14.78 11.72 10.21
N GLN A 60 -14.06 12.43 9.33
CA GLN A 60 -14.45 13.78 8.91
C GLN A 60 -15.78 13.79 8.18
N ASN A 61 -16.02 12.80 7.31
CA ASN A 61 -17.30 12.61 6.65
C ASN A 61 -18.45 12.33 7.63
N ASN A 62 -18.21 11.50 8.65
CA ASN A 62 -19.21 11.22 9.68
C ASN A 62 -19.52 12.44 10.58
N ALA A 63 -18.62 13.38 10.70
CA ALA A 63 -18.83 14.58 11.53
C ALA A 63 -19.81 15.58 10.90
N TYR A 64 -20.00 15.53 9.58
CA TYR A 64 -20.98 16.35 8.88
C TYR A 64 -22.24 15.54 8.57
N VAL A 65 -23.31 15.79 9.31
CA VAL A 65 -24.51 14.93 9.33
C VAL A 65 -25.60 15.32 8.33
N ASP A 66 -25.47 16.46 7.65
CA ASP A 66 -26.48 16.97 6.71
C ASP A 66 -26.48 16.21 5.36
N VAL A 67 -25.43 15.44 5.08
CA VAL A 67 -25.34 14.57 3.91
C VAL A 67 -24.92 13.15 4.32
N PRO A 68 -25.34 12.10 3.60
CA PRO A 68 -24.85 10.75 3.83
C PRO A 68 -23.33 10.68 3.68
N MET A 69 -22.68 9.85 4.52
CA MET A 69 -21.24 9.58 4.40
C MET A 69 -20.90 9.03 3.01
N TYR A 70 -19.82 9.53 2.42
CA TYR A 70 -19.33 9.02 1.15
C TYR A 70 -18.89 7.55 1.26
N PRO A 71 -19.11 6.75 0.22
CA PRO A 71 -18.71 5.35 0.21
C PRO A 71 -17.19 5.19 0.21
N MET A 72 -16.71 4.02 0.63
CA MET A 72 -15.28 3.76 0.85
C MET A 72 -14.42 3.89 -0.41
N ASP A 73 -14.97 3.62 -1.58
CA ASP A 73 -14.29 3.81 -2.87
C ASP A 73 -13.99 5.29 -3.13
N VAL A 74 -14.95 6.19 -2.87
CA VAL A 74 -14.77 7.65 -2.98
C VAL A 74 -13.73 8.14 -1.98
N LEU A 75 -13.84 7.75 -0.70
CA LEU A 75 -12.83 8.11 0.32
C LEU A 75 -11.46 7.54 -0.02
N GLY A 76 -11.42 6.37 -0.66
CA GLY A 76 -10.20 5.78 -1.23
C GLY A 76 -9.56 6.68 -2.29
N ALA A 77 -10.36 7.19 -3.23
CA ALA A 77 -9.91 8.11 -4.27
C ALA A 77 -9.40 9.44 -3.70
N GLU A 78 -10.12 10.03 -2.74
CA GLU A 78 -9.69 11.24 -2.03
C GLU A 78 -8.33 11.04 -1.35
N SER A 79 -8.15 9.91 -0.66
CA SER A 79 -6.89 9.61 0.03
C SER A 79 -5.72 9.37 -0.95
N GLN A 80 -5.97 8.77 -2.11
CA GLN A 80 -4.95 8.63 -3.16
C GLN A 80 -4.49 10.00 -3.66
N ALA A 81 -5.43 10.88 -3.97
CA ALA A 81 -5.11 12.23 -4.46
C ALA A 81 -4.37 13.05 -3.40
N MET A 82 -4.82 13.01 -2.16
CA MET A 82 -4.19 13.73 -1.04
C MET A 82 -2.74 13.33 -0.83
N VAL A 83 -2.48 12.03 -0.71
CA VAL A 83 -1.11 11.52 -0.47
C VAL A 83 -0.25 11.68 -1.72
N GLY A 84 -0.78 11.33 -2.89
CA GLY A 84 -0.08 11.45 -4.16
C GLY A 84 0.36 12.88 -4.46
N TYR A 85 -0.49 13.87 -4.16
CA TYR A 85 -0.15 15.30 -4.26
C TYR A 85 1.07 15.65 -3.40
N MET A 86 1.07 15.26 -2.12
CA MET A 86 2.19 15.56 -1.21
C MET A 86 3.49 14.90 -1.69
N VAL A 87 3.43 13.63 -2.10
CA VAL A 87 4.61 12.89 -2.58
C VAL A 87 5.16 13.52 -3.86
N VAL A 88 4.32 13.82 -4.85
CA VAL A 88 4.75 14.45 -6.11
C VAL A 88 5.36 15.83 -5.87
N GLN A 89 4.75 16.65 -4.99
CA GLN A 89 5.28 17.96 -4.66
C GLN A 89 6.69 17.89 -4.08
N GLU A 90 6.91 17.00 -3.11
CA GLU A 90 8.20 16.88 -2.44
C GLU A 90 9.27 16.23 -3.34
N LEU A 91 8.88 15.31 -4.21
CA LEU A 91 9.80 14.75 -5.22
C LEU A 91 10.23 15.82 -6.24
N ARG A 92 9.32 16.66 -6.71
CA ARG A 92 9.67 17.81 -7.60
C ARG A 92 10.62 18.78 -6.93
N ASN A 93 10.45 19.05 -5.64
CA ASN A 93 11.38 19.88 -4.87
C ASN A 93 12.81 19.30 -4.81
N LYS A 94 12.95 17.99 -4.86
CA LYS A 94 14.26 17.29 -4.82
C LYS A 94 14.84 17.03 -6.20
N LEU A 95 14.02 16.88 -7.22
CA LEU A 95 14.40 16.54 -8.59
C LEU A 95 13.65 17.43 -9.60
N PRO A 96 14.01 18.73 -9.68
CA PRO A 96 13.29 19.70 -10.52
C PRO A 96 13.34 19.36 -12.02
N ASP A 97 14.34 18.61 -12.46
CA ASP A 97 14.53 18.23 -13.86
C ASP A 97 13.82 16.91 -14.23
N ARG A 98 13.04 16.32 -13.31
CA ARG A 98 12.27 15.09 -13.56
C ARG A 98 10.78 15.38 -13.50
N ASP A 99 10.03 14.75 -14.39
CA ASP A 99 8.57 14.84 -14.41
C ASP A 99 7.92 13.80 -13.51
N PHE A 100 6.90 14.25 -12.79
CA PHE A 100 6.11 13.44 -11.88
C PHE A 100 4.62 13.66 -12.10
N VAL A 101 3.81 12.63 -11.90
CA VAL A 101 2.36 12.73 -11.93
C VAL A 101 1.73 11.90 -10.82
N SER A 102 0.68 12.42 -10.20
CA SER A 102 -0.19 11.64 -9.31
C SER A 102 -1.42 11.17 -10.09
N LEU A 103 -1.69 9.87 -10.07
CA LEU A 103 -2.82 9.25 -10.74
C LEU A 103 -3.75 8.63 -9.71
N VAL A 104 -5.02 8.96 -9.78
CA VAL A 104 -6.09 8.18 -9.13
C VAL A 104 -6.36 6.97 -10.02
N THR A 105 -6.26 5.78 -9.44
CA THR A 105 -6.31 4.51 -10.16
C THR A 105 -7.26 3.54 -9.48
N THR A 106 -7.79 2.60 -10.24
CA THR A 106 -8.76 1.62 -9.78
C THR A 106 -8.21 0.20 -9.85
N SER A 107 -8.60 -0.63 -8.86
CA SER A 107 -8.26 -2.05 -8.82
C SER A 107 -9.53 -2.89 -8.94
N LEU A 108 -9.58 -3.71 -9.97
CA LEU A 108 -10.67 -4.66 -10.16
C LEU A 108 -10.61 -5.76 -9.10
N VAL A 109 -11.73 -6.06 -8.48
CA VAL A 109 -11.90 -7.15 -7.53
C VAL A 109 -13.05 -8.07 -7.96
N ASN A 110 -13.06 -9.30 -7.43
CA ASN A 110 -14.19 -10.20 -7.61
C ASN A 110 -15.29 -9.86 -6.59
N GLU A 111 -16.54 -9.71 -7.05
CA GLU A 111 -17.69 -9.48 -6.17
C GLU A 111 -17.96 -10.64 -5.19
N ASP A 112 -17.63 -11.85 -5.59
CA ASP A 112 -17.76 -13.07 -4.79
C ASP A 112 -16.58 -13.35 -3.86
N ASP A 113 -15.62 -12.41 -3.73
CA ASP A 113 -14.47 -12.62 -2.86
C ASP A 113 -14.94 -12.81 -1.40
N PRO A 114 -14.54 -13.89 -0.72
CA PRO A 114 -14.95 -14.17 0.66
C PRO A 114 -14.59 -13.08 1.67
N ALA A 115 -13.67 -12.18 1.32
CA ALA A 115 -13.33 -11.03 2.15
C ALA A 115 -14.52 -10.09 2.38
N PHE A 116 -15.48 -10.01 1.46
CA PHE A 116 -16.69 -9.20 1.66
C PHE A 116 -17.58 -9.76 2.79
N ALA A 117 -17.66 -11.07 2.92
CA ALA A 117 -18.38 -11.72 4.01
C ALA A 117 -17.62 -11.72 5.34
N ASN A 118 -16.28 -11.59 5.30
CA ASN A 118 -15.42 -11.59 6.49
C ASN A 118 -14.41 -10.42 6.47
N PRO A 119 -14.82 -9.20 6.81
CA PRO A 119 -13.94 -8.04 6.88
C PRO A 119 -12.78 -8.24 7.86
N THR A 120 -11.55 -7.92 7.45
CA THR A 120 -10.35 -8.11 8.27
C THR A 120 -9.35 -6.96 8.18
N LYS A 121 -9.51 -6.03 7.24
CA LYS A 121 -8.57 -4.91 7.05
C LYS A 121 -8.87 -3.80 8.05
N PHE A 122 -7.97 -3.58 8.97
CA PHE A 122 -8.05 -2.47 9.93
C PHE A 122 -7.90 -1.12 9.24
N ILE A 123 -8.81 -0.20 9.54
CA ILE A 123 -8.76 1.20 9.11
C ILE A 123 -9.05 2.15 10.27
N GLY A 124 -8.64 3.41 10.12
CA GLY A 124 -8.92 4.44 11.13
C GLY A 124 -8.14 4.29 12.42
N PRO A 125 -8.52 5.05 13.46
CA PRO A 125 -7.88 5.03 14.77
C PRO A 125 -8.24 3.78 15.58
N VAL A 126 -7.55 3.64 16.71
CA VAL A 126 -7.86 2.65 17.73
C VAL A 126 -8.91 3.20 18.71
N TYR A 127 -9.70 2.32 19.29
CA TYR A 127 -10.75 2.60 20.27
C TYR A 127 -10.64 1.63 21.45
N THR A 128 -11.24 1.99 22.57
CA THR A 128 -11.62 1.01 23.59
C THR A 128 -12.71 0.09 23.05
N GLU A 129 -12.90 -1.07 23.64
CA GLU A 129 -13.99 -2.00 23.24
C GLU A 129 -15.37 -1.32 23.28
N GLN A 130 -15.63 -0.58 24.36
CA GLN A 130 -16.91 0.12 24.55
C GLN A 130 -17.16 1.18 23.47
N GLU A 131 -16.15 2.01 23.14
CA GLU A 131 -16.26 3.01 22.09
C GLU A 131 -16.44 2.37 20.70
N ALA A 132 -15.72 1.29 20.41
CA ALA A 132 -15.81 0.59 19.15
C ALA A 132 -17.21 -0.01 18.93
N ASN A 133 -17.77 -0.64 19.96
CA ASN A 133 -19.12 -1.23 19.91
C ASN A 133 -20.20 -0.15 19.75
N ALA A 134 -20.10 0.98 20.47
CA ALA A 134 -21.01 2.10 20.30
C ALA A 134 -20.99 2.64 18.86
N LYS A 135 -19.79 2.80 18.27
CA LYS A 135 -19.64 3.22 16.87
C LYS A 135 -20.11 2.15 15.86
N ALA A 136 -19.94 0.88 16.19
CA ALA A 136 -20.46 -0.22 15.36
C ALA A 136 -22.01 -0.16 15.30
N GLU A 137 -22.66 0.09 16.43
CA GLU A 137 -24.12 0.25 16.49
C GLU A 137 -24.61 1.52 15.78
N GLU A 138 -23.93 2.66 16.02
CA GLU A 138 -24.28 3.96 15.43
C GLU A 138 -24.11 4.00 13.91
N PHE A 139 -23.01 3.42 13.38
CA PHE A 139 -22.61 3.56 11.97
C PHE A 139 -22.71 2.25 11.16
N GLY A 140 -23.17 1.15 11.75
CA GLY A 140 -23.20 -0.16 11.09
C GLY A 140 -21.81 -0.72 10.76
N TRP A 141 -20.77 -0.38 11.55
CA TRP A 141 -19.42 -0.84 11.31
C TRP A 141 -19.18 -2.26 11.81
N THR A 142 -18.32 -2.99 11.13
CA THR A 142 -17.68 -4.17 11.70
C THR A 142 -16.42 -3.74 12.45
N VAL A 143 -16.29 -4.17 13.72
CA VAL A 143 -15.12 -3.89 14.57
C VAL A 143 -14.50 -5.19 15.03
N LYS A 144 -13.17 -5.19 15.21
CA LYS A 144 -12.41 -6.35 15.70
C LYS A 144 -11.30 -5.89 16.65
N PRO A 145 -10.85 -6.78 17.57
CA PRO A 145 -9.71 -6.51 18.45
C PRO A 145 -8.41 -6.36 17.63
N ASP A 146 -7.59 -5.39 18.03
CA ASP A 146 -6.25 -5.08 17.47
C ASP A 146 -5.27 -4.89 18.64
N GLY A 147 -4.72 -5.98 19.15
CA GLY A 147 -3.92 -5.99 20.38
C GLY A 147 -4.78 -5.68 21.59
N GLU A 148 -4.42 -4.63 22.35
CA GLU A 148 -5.16 -4.14 23.53
C GLU A 148 -6.33 -3.22 23.16
N TYR A 149 -6.49 -2.90 21.87
CA TYR A 149 -7.49 -1.95 21.36
C TYR A 149 -8.47 -2.64 20.41
N TRP A 150 -9.44 -1.89 19.97
CA TRP A 150 -10.42 -2.28 18.95
C TRP A 150 -10.36 -1.30 17.77
N ARG A 151 -10.63 -1.78 16.59
CA ARG A 151 -10.66 -0.96 15.36
C ARG A 151 -11.77 -1.39 14.43
N ARG A 152 -12.20 -0.43 13.59
CA ARG A 152 -13.02 -0.73 12.42
C ARG A 152 -12.26 -1.63 11.47
N VAL A 153 -12.95 -2.64 10.94
CA VAL A 153 -12.47 -3.48 9.84
C VAL A 153 -13.39 -3.35 8.64
N VAL A 154 -12.79 -3.43 7.45
CA VAL A 154 -13.49 -3.45 6.17
C VAL A 154 -13.06 -4.66 5.35
N ALA A 155 -13.81 -4.98 4.29
CA ALA A 155 -13.42 -6.02 3.35
C ALA A 155 -12.06 -5.67 2.70
N SER A 156 -11.27 -6.70 2.41
CA SER A 156 -10.00 -6.55 1.70
C SER A 156 -9.83 -7.68 0.70
N PRO A 157 -10.59 -7.62 -0.42
CA PRO A 157 -10.50 -8.62 -1.47
C PRO A 157 -9.15 -8.60 -2.17
N ASP A 158 -8.75 -9.72 -2.76
CA ASP A 158 -7.54 -9.82 -3.57
C ASP A 158 -7.72 -9.02 -4.88
N PRO A 159 -6.80 -8.09 -5.22
CA PRO A 159 -6.86 -7.39 -6.49
C PRO A 159 -6.59 -8.34 -7.66
N LEU A 160 -7.38 -8.22 -8.73
CA LEU A 160 -7.26 -9.03 -9.94
C LEU A 160 -6.42 -8.33 -11.02
N LYS A 161 -6.67 -7.02 -11.21
CA LYS A 161 -6.10 -6.20 -12.27
C LYS A 161 -6.14 -4.72 -11.86
N ILE A 162 -5.17 -3.94 -12.34
CA ILE A 162 -5.23 -2.46 -12.32
C ILE A 162 -5.88 -2.02 -13.63
N VAL A 163 -6.98 -1.28 -13.55
CA VAL A 163 -7.75 -0.90 -14.74
C VAL A 163 -6.93 0.02 -15.65
N GLU A 164 -6.17 0.94 -15.07
CA GLU A 164 -5.35 1.93 -15.78
C GLU A 164 -3.91 1.46 -16.09
N ALA A 165 -3.62 0.15 -16.03
CA ALA A 165 -2.25 -0.38 -16.17
C ALA A 165 -1.54 0.05 -17.46
N GLU A 166 -2.26 0.08 -18.59
CA GLU A 166 -1.72 0.52 -19.87
C GLU A 166 -1.39 2.01 -19.88
N SER A 167 -2.25 2.84 -19.27
CA SER A 167 -2.02 4.29 -19.12
C SER A 167 -0.81 4.56 -18.22
N ILE A 168 -0.68 3.82 -17.10
CA ILE A 168 0.48 3.93 -16.22
C ILE A 168 1.75 3.55 -16.95
N ARG A 169 1.73 2.48 -17.74
CA ARG A 169 2.89 2.06 -18.56
C ARG A 169 3.29 3.15 -19.56
N ALA A 170 2.32 3.73 -20.27
CA ALA A 170 2.60 4.82 -21.23
C ALA A 170 3.25 6.04 -20.56
N VAL A 171 2.81 6.38 -19.34
CA VAL A 171 3.43 7.46 -18.53
C VAL A 171 4.89 7.13 -18.20
N VAL A 172 5.16 5.91 -17.74
CA VAL A 172 6.54 5.47 -17.41
C VAL A 172 7.42 5.41 -18.65
N ASP A 173 6.90 4.90 -19.76
CA ASP A 173 7.63 4.81 -21.05
C ASP A 173 7.95 6.21 -21.62
N ALA A 174 7.18 7.24 -21.26
CA ALA A 174 7.47 8.64 -21.55
C ALA A 174 8.53 9.26 -20.61
N GLY A 175 9.09 8.51 -19.66
CA GLY A 175 10.09 8.99 -18.70
C GLY A 175 9.52 9.73 -17.50
N ILE A 176 8.20 9.75 -17.34
CA ILE A 176 7.48 10.39 -16.22
C ILE A 176 7.36 9.39 -15.06
N ILE A 177 7.59 9.81 -13.84
CA ILE A 177 7.46 8.98 -12.64
C ILE A 177 6.03 9.09 -12.08
N PRO A 178 5.18 8.05 -12.18
CA PRO A 178 3.85 8.06 -11.61
C PRO A 178 3.88 7.72 -10.11
N VAL A 179 3.05 8.42 -9.33
CA VAL A 179 2.58 8.00 -8.01
C VAL A 179 1.14 7.53 -8.18
N CYS A 180 0.90 6.24 -8.05
CA CYS A 180 -0.38 5.60 -8.40
C CYS A 180 -0.71 4.42 -7.49
N CYS A 181 -1.90 3.86 -7.62
CA CYS A 181 -2.37 2.72 -6.82
C CYS A 181 -2.25 2.95 -5.30
N GLY A 182 -2.38 4.20 -4.84
CA GLY A 182 -2.36 4.53 -3.43
C GLY A 182 -3.43 3.74 -2.65
N GLY A 183 -3.04 3.18 -1.50
CA GLY A 183 -3.92 2.31 -0.71
C GLY A 183 -4.33 1.00 -1.39
N GLY A 184 -3.69 0.65 -2.50
CA GLY A 184 -4.01 -0.51 -3.32
C GLY A 184 -4.95 -0.21 -4.50
N GLY A 185 -5.22 1.08 -4.79
CA GLY A 185 -6.19 1.50 -5.79
C GLY A 185 -7.64 1.56 -5.25
N VAL A 186 -8.49 2.29 -5.94
CA VAL A 186 -9.93 2.31 -5.64
C VAL A 186 -10.53 0.96 -6.05
N PRO A 187 -11.14 0.20 -5.12
CA PRO A 187 -11.74 -1.08 -5.45
C PRO A 187 -12.98 -0.91 -6.33
N VAL A 188 -13.03 -1.62 -7.45
CA VAL A 188 -14.18 -1.64 -8.35
C VAL A 188 -14.55 -3.08 -8.72
N ILE A 189 -15.84 -3.32 -8.89
CA ILE A 189 -16.43 -4.55 -9.42
C ILE A 189 -16.86 -4.27 -10.86
N ARG A 190 -16.70 -5.24 -11.73
CA ARG A 190 -17.22 -5.17 -13.10
C ARG A 190 -18.33 -6.18 -13.27
N ASP A 191 -19.53 -5.70 -13.50
CA ASP A 191 -20.70 -6.53 -13.81
C ASP A 191 -20.44 -7.34 -15.09
N SER A 192 -20.58 -8.65 -15.01
CA SER A 192 -20.26 -9.56 -16.11
C SER A 192 -21.28 -9.49 -17.27
N SER A 193 -22.49 -9.03 -17.01
CA SER A 193 -23.57 -8.96 -17.99
C SER A 193 -23.59 -7.64 -18.75
N THR A 194 -23.33 -6.53 -18.07
CA THR A 194 -23.37 -5.18 -18.64
C THR A 194 -21.99 -4.61 -18.96
N GLY A 195 -20.93 -5.14 -18.33
CA GLY A 195 -19.57 -4.64 -18.43
C GLY A 195 -19.33 -3.34 -17.65
N LEU A 196 -20.31 -2.83 -16.91
CA LEU A 196 -20.22 -1.59 -16.15
C LEU A 196 -19.37 -1.78 -14.89
N TYR A 197 -18.65 -0.72 -14.51
CA TYR A 197 -17.90 -0.67 -13.27
C TYR A 197 -18.71 0.01 -12.17
N THR A 198 -18.65 -0.54 -10.96
CA THR A 198 -19.19 0.06 -9.74
C THR A 198 -18.14 0.04 -8.64
N GLY A 199 -18.13 1.07 -7.78
CA GLY A 199 -17.26 1.10 -6.61
C GLY A 199 -17.60 0.01 -5.59
N ALA A 200 -16.61 -0.52 -4.89
CA ALA A 200 -16.78 -1.53 -3.86
C ALA A 200 -16.48 -0.98 -2.46
N GLN A 201 -17.26 -1.39 -1.46
CA GLN A 201 -17.08 -1.05 -0.05
C GLN A 201 -15.91 -1.85 0.57
N ALA A 202 -14.69 -1.57 0.12
CA ALA A 202 -13.51 -2.33 0.47
C ALA A 202 -12.25 -1.45 0.50
N VAL A 203 -11.15 -2.01 0.99
CA VAL A 203 -9.80 -1.43 0.92
C VAL A 203 -8.84 -2.52 0.49
N ILE A 204 -8.12 -2.29 -0.60
CA ILE A 204 -7.18 -3.26 -1.15
C ILE A 204 -5.89 -3.32 -0.31
N ASP A 205 -5.26 -4.48 -0.26
CA ASP A 205 -3.91 -4.57 0.27
C ASP A 205 -2.89 -3.96 -0.71
N LYS A 206 -2.22 -2.91 -0.26
CA LYS A 206 -1.25 -2.14 -1.04
C LYS A 206 -0.12 -3.02 -1.61
N ASP A 207 0.37 -3.97 -0.83
CA ASP A 207 1.52 -4.78 -1.23
C ASP A 207 1.12 -5.78 -2.32
N LEU A 208 -0.08 -6.37 -2.23
CA LEU A 208 -0.63 -7.23 -3.28
C LEU A 208 -0.89 -6.45 -4.57
N CYS A 209 -1.43 -5.23 -4.47
CA CYS A 209 -1.60 -4.34 -5.62
C CYS A 209 -0.25 -3.95 -6.23
N ALA A 210 0.77 -3.64 -5.41
CA ALA A 210 2.11 -3.32 -5.88
C ALA A 210 2.74 -4.45 -6.69
N ALA A 211 2.50 -5.71 -6.32
CA ALA A 211 2.96 -6.87 -7.09
C ALA A 211 2.30 -6.96 -8.48
N ILE A 212 1.02 -6.60 -8.58
CA ILE A 212 0.31 -6.52 -9.87
C ILE A 212 0.85 -5.34 -10.68
N LEU A 213 0.96 -4.16 -10.07
CA LEU A 213 1.50 -2.95 -10.70
C LEU A 213 2.90 -3.20 -11.28
N ALA A 214 3.79 -3.81 -10.50
CA ALA A 214 5.14 -4.16 -10.94
C ALA A 214 5.13 -5.09 -12.15
N ARG A 215 4.29 -6.11 -12.16
CA ARG A 215 4.14 -7.03 -13.29
C ARG A 215 3.60 -6.29 -14.53
N GLU A 216 2.54 -5.50 -14.37
CA GLU A 216 1.83 -4.87 -15.49
C GLU A 216 2.63 -3.71 -16.09
N THR A 217 3.49 -3.06 -15.32
CA THR A 217 4.42 -2.04 -15.81
C THR A 217 5.77 -2.59 -16.28
N GLY A 218 6.01 -3.90 -16.15
CA GLY A 218 7.26 -4.53 -16.55
C GLY A 218 8.45 -4.18 -15.68
N ALA A 219 8.24 -4.06 -14.36
CA ALA A 219 9.32 -3.79 -13.42
C ALA A 219 10.32 -4.96 -13.32
N GLU A 220 11.60 -4.62 -13.29
CA GLU A 220 12.72 -5.56 -13.07
C GLU A 220 12.97 -5.80 -11.59
N LEU A 221 12.49 -4.87 -10.74
CA LEU A 221 12.60 -4.96 -9.30
C LEU A 221 11.34 -4.45 -8.62
N LEU A 222 10.76 -5.25 -7.72
CA LEU A 222 9.74 -4.80 -6.77
C LEU A 222 10.39 -4.54 -5.41
N VAL A 223 10.33 -3.30 -4.93
CA VAL A 223 10.78 -2.94 -3.57
C VAL A 223 9.56 -2.69 -2.69
N ILE A 224 9.42 -3.46 -1.62
CA ILE A 224 8.41 -3.24 -0.59
C ILE A 224 9.10 -2.62 0.62
N ALA A 225 9.02 -1.28 0.70
CA ALA A 225 9.61 -0.52 1.77
C ALA A 225 8.78 -0.63 3.05
N THR A 226 9.46 -0.89 4.17
CA THR A 226 8.85 -1.08 5.50
C THR A 226 9.71 -0.41 6.58
N ASP A 227 9.36 -0.59 7.85
CA ASP A 227 10.05 -0.03 9.02
C ASP A 227 11.15 -0.96 9.59
N VAL A 228 11.33 -2.12 8.99
CA VAL A 228 12.40 -3.05 9.35
C VAL A 228 13.34 -3.27 8.16
N ASP A 229 14.57 -3.63 8.45
CA ASP A 229 15.65 -3.81 7.47
C ASP A 229 15.54 -5.11 6.63
N GLY A 230 14.54 -5.97 6.93
CA GLY A 230 14.30 -7.20 6.19
C GLY A 230 13.22 -8.07 6.81
N VAL A 231 13.11 -9.30 6.32
CA VAL A 231 12.20 -10.33 6.82
C VAL A 231 12.91 -11.16 7.88
N TYR A 232 12.20 -11.49 8.94
CA TYR A 232 12.71 -12.28 10.05
C TYR A 232 11.86 -13.53 10.29
N THR A 233 12.49 -14.64 10.62
CA THR A 233 11.83 -15.78 11.29
C THR A 233 11.80 -15.53 12.79
N ASP A 234 10.85 -16.15 13.48
CA ASP A 234 10.71 -16.11 14.95
C ASP A 234 10.76 -14.70 15.55
N TRP A 235 10.14 -13.72 14.87
CA TRP A 235 10.13 -12.30 15.25
C TRP A 235 9.72 -12.08 16.71
N GLY A 236 10.49 -11.25 17.42
CA GLY A 236 10.24 -10.91 18.81
C GLY A 236 10.62 -12.00 19.81
N THR A 237 11.28 -13.07 19.38
CA THR A 237 11.77 -14.15 20.26
C THR A 237 13.31 -14.19 20.30
N PRO A 238 13.93 -14.85 21.29
CA PRO A 238 15.38 -15.07 21.32
C PRO A 238 15.94 -15.86 20.11
N ARG A 239 15.07 -16.51 19.33
CA ARG A 239 15.44 -17.26 18.12
C ARG A 239 15.28 -16.45 16.84
N GLN A 240 14.94 -15.16 16.94
CA GLN A 240 14.78 -14.29 15.79
C GLN A 240 16.01 -14.31 14.89
N ARG A 241 15.80 -14.56 13.60
CA ARG A 241 16.86 -14.55 12.58
C ARG A 241 16.40 -13.78 11.35
N ARG A 242 17.26 -12.88 10.87
CA ARG A 242 17.06 -12.18 9.61
C ARG A 242 17.24 -13.16 8.44
N ILE A 243 16.47 -12.97 7.41
CA ILE A 243 16.57 -13.66 6.12
C ILE A 243 17.17 -12.66 5.14
N ASP A 244 18.40 -12.89 4.70
CA ASP A 244 19.05 -12.01 3.72
C ASP A 244 18.64 -12.36 2.30
N HIS A 245 18.43 -13.66 2.01
CA HIS A 245 18.12 -14.20 0.70
C HIS A 245 17.18 -15.38 0.82
N ALA A 246 16.18 -15.45 -0.05
CA ALA A 246 15.21 -16.55 -0.04
C ALA A 246 14.59 -16.80 -1.42
N LYS A 247 14.11 -18.04 -1.63
CA LYS A 247 13.18 -18.39 -2.69
C LYS A 247 11.74 -18.26 -2.19
N PRO A 248 10.78 -17.99 -3.08
CA PRO A 248 9.37 -17.97 -2.71
C PRO A 248 8.91 -19.26 -1.97
N SER A 249 9.41 -20.43 -2.37
CA SER A 249 9.10 -21.72 -1.73
C SER A 249 9.51 -21.80 -0.28
N ASP A 250 10.59 -21.13 0.12
CA ASP A 250 11.12 -21.18 1.47
C ASP A 250 10.31 -20.26 2.41
N LEU A 251 9.97 -19.06 1.91
CA LEU A 251 9.15 -18.10 2.65
C LEU A 251 7.72 -18.57 2.87
N GLU A 252 7.13 -19.28 1.91
CA GLU A 252 5.76 -19.79 2.03
C GLU A 252 5.61 -20.92 3.06
N ARG A 253 6.70 -21.61 3.41
CA ARG A 253 6.72 -22.59 4.50
C ARG A 253 6.78 -21.95 5.88
N SER A 254 7.17 -20.69 5.95
CA SER A 254 7.29 -19.93 7.19
C SER A 254 5.97 -19.23 7.53
N ARG A 255 5.72 -19.06 8.84
CA ARG A 255 4.54 -18.31 9.31
C ARG A 255 4.94 -16.87 9.60
N PHE A 256 4.30 -15.94 8.93
CA PHE A 256 4.47 -14.50 9.15
C PHE A 256 3.16 -13.89 9.66
N ALA A 257 3.27 -12.82 10.45
CA ALA A 257 2.11 -12.12 11.00
C ALA A 257 1.18 -11.61 9.87
N ASN A 258 -0.08 -12.03 9.91
CA ASN A 258 -1.08 -11.74 8.86
C ASN A 258 -1.38 -10.25 8.68
N GLY A 259 -1.20 -9.43 9.72
CA GLY A 259 -1.49 -7.99 9.67
C GLY A 259 -0.30 -7.11 9.26
N SER A 260 0.90 -7.67 9.08
CA SER A 260 2.11 -6.86 8.83
C SER A 260 3.03 -7.48 7.78
N MET A 261 3.89 -8.44 8.14
CA MET A 261 4.89 -9.02 7.24
C MET A 261 4.29 -10.03 6.24
N GLY A 262 3.26 -10.77 6.64
CA GLY A 262 2.64 -11.82 5.80
C GLY A 262 2.18 -11.32 4.43
N PRO A 263 1.40 -10.23 4.33
CA PRO A 263 1.00 -9.65 3.04
C PRO A 263 2.19 -9.24 2.16
N LYS A 264 3.26 -8.66 2.74
CA LYS A 264 4.47 -8.25 2.02
C LYS A 264 5.20 -9.44 1.40
N VAL A 265 5.42 -10.48 2.19
CA VAL A 265 6.05 -11.73 1.73
C VAL A 265 5.21 -12.36 0.64
N ARG A 266 3.89 -12.47 0.82
CA ARG A 266 2.96 -13.01 -0.18
C ARG A 266 3.01 -12.22 -1.49
N ALA A 267 3.01 -10.89 -1.43
CA ALA A 267 3.11 -10.02 -2.59
C ALA A 267 4.44 -10.20 -3.33
N ALA A 268 5.56 -10.17 -2.62
CA ALA A 268 6.89 -10.37 -3.17
C ALA A 268 7.02 -11.75 -3.84
N CYS A 269 6.59 -12.83 -3.16
CA CYS A 269 6.60 -14.18 -3.72
C CYS A 269 5.72 -14.30 -4.97
N ARG A 270 4.52 -13.68 -4.95
CA ARG A 270 3.60 -13.66 -6.11
C ARG A 270 4.24 -12.96 -7.31
N PHE A 271 4.91 -11.82 -7.11
CA PHE A 271 5.62 -11.11 -8.16
C PHE A 271 6.76 -11.94 -8.74
N VAL A 272 7.65 -12.46 -7.90
CA VAL A 272 8.80 -13.29 -8.33
C VAL A 272 8.34 -14.50 -9.15
N ARG A 273 7.33 -15.25 -8.67
CA ARG A 273 6.80 -16.42 -9.39
C ARG A 273 6.16 -16.09 -10.73
N ARG A 274 5.49 -14.93 -10.84
CA ARG A 274 4.78 -14.54 -12.06
C ARG A 274 5.66 -13.94 -13.13
N THR A 275 6.79 -13.35 -12.74
CA THR A 275 7.64 -12.57 -13.65
C THR A 275 9.04 -13.15 -13.84
N GLY A 276 9.53 -13.96 -12.90
CA GLY A 276 10.94 -14.36 -12.84
C GLY A 276 11.88 -13.23 -12.42
N GLN A 277 11.34 -12.04 -12.09
CA GLN A 277 12.09 -10.88 -11.62
C GLN A 277 12.27 -10.91 -10.11
N ARG A 278 13.09 -10.01 -9.57
CA ARG A 278 13.47 -9.96 -8.16
C ARG A 278 12.55 -9.05 -7.36
N ALA A 279 12.33 -9.40 -6.09
CA ALA A 279 11.69 -8.51 -5.13
C ALA A 279 12.58 -8.34 -3.88
N VAL A 280 12.50 -7.18 -3.23
CA VAL A 280 13.20 -6.92 -1.97
C VAL A 280 12.21 -6.33 -0.96
N ILE A 281 12.29 -6.83 0.27
CA ILE A 281 11.59 -6.26 1.43
C ILE A 281 12.65 -5.68 2.36
N GLY A 282 12.55 -4.39 2.70
CA GLY A 282 13.54 -3.74 3.54
C GLY A 282 13.19 -2.31 3.92
N SER A 283 14.10 -1.63 4.61
CA SER A 283 13.90 -0.26 5.08
C SER A 283 14.03 0.75 3.94
N LEU A 284 13.13 1.75 3.91
CA LEU A 284 13.28 2.89 3.00
C LEU A 284 14.58 3.66 3.26
N GLU A 285 15.15 3.56 4.48
CA GLU A 285 16.44 4.18 4.82
C GLU A 285 17.58 3.65 3.96
N ASP A 286 17.51 2.36 3.66
CA ASP A 286 18.54 1.61 2.92
C ASP A 286 18.24 1.50 1.43
N ILE A 287 17.31 2.34 0.88
CA ILE A 287 16.80 2.18 -0.49
C ILE A 287 17.92 2.15 -1.55
N GLY A 288 18.97 2.94 -1.37
CA GLY A 288 20.14 2.93 -2.27
C GLY A 288 20.89 1.59 -2.25
N ASP A 289 21.08 1.02 -1.08
CA ASP A 289 21.75 -0.29 -0.89
C ASP A 289 20.82 -1.43 -1.33
N ILE A 290 19.51 -1.31 -1.13
CA ILE A 290 18.52 -2.27 -1.64
C ILE A 290 18.60 -2.36 -3.17
N VAL A 291 18.59 -1.22 -3.86
CA VAL A 291 18.68 -1.18 -5.34
C VAL A 291 20.05 -1.68 -5.83
N ALA A 292 21.11 -1.49 -5.06
CA ALA A 292 22.44 -2.02 -5.34
C ALA A 292 22.63 -3.49 -4.91
N GLY A 293 21.60 -4.14 -4.34
CA GLY A 293 21.66 -5.55 -3.92
C GLY A 293 22.46 -5.81 -2.63
N ARG A 294 22.64 -4.81 -1.76
CA ARG A 294 23.42 -4.92 -0.52
C ARG A 294 22.60 -4.89 0.76
N ALA A 295 21.30 -4.61 0.68
CA ALA A 295 20.42 -4.53 1.84
C ALA A 295 19.04 -5.12 1.55
N GLY A 296 18.26 -5.33 2.62
CA GLY A 296 16.93 -5.93 2.56
C GLY A 296 16.97 -7.46 2.52
N THR A 297 15.79 -8.06 2.46
CA THR A 297 15.61 -9.48 2.12
C THR A 297 15.37 -9.60 0.64
N LEU A 298 16.34 -10.14 -0.10
CA LEU A 298 16.20 -10.41 -1.54
C LEU A 298 15.41 -11.70 -1.76
N ILE A 299 14.39 -11.62 -2.61
CA ILE A 299 13.57 -12.76 -3.01
C ILE A 299 13.72 -12.94 -4.52
N GLU A 300 14.19 -14.10 -4.94
CA GLU A 300 14.41 -14.42 -6.36
C GLU A 300 14.02 -15.88 -6.68
N PRO A 301 13.91 -16.28 -7.96
CA PRO A 301 13.45 -17.61 -8.40
C PRO A 301 14.20 -18.80 -7.82
#